data_432e139e4d1bdcaad259609745245842
#
_entry.id   432e139e4d1bdcaad259609745245842
#
_cell.length_a   1.000
_cell.length_b   1.000
_cell.length_c   1.000
_cell.angle_alpha   90.00
_cell.angle_beta   90.00
_cell.angle_gamma   90.00
#
_symmetry.space_group_name_H-M   'P 1'
#
loop_
_entity.id
_entity.type
_entity.pdbx_description
1 polymer ?
#
loop_
_entity_poly.entity_id
_entity_poly.type
_entity_poly.pdbx_seq_one_letter_code
_entity_poly.pdbx_strand_id
1 'polypeptide(L)'
;MTAVSQSSGQEQRPEEVCVEFCDVEKSFGGEQKILDGINLRLPAGTTTAVVGESGSGKTTLLQLVNAVLRPDAGEVRVFGQPIPQDDLVSFRRGIGYAVQGAGLFPHLSNRENVELLAKLAGWSASRREARYLQLLAMMGLDEEVSDRYPHTISGGQQQRVGLCRAFMLQPRLLLLDEPFSAVDPITRIGIYQTFSEVKAREGVSSLLVTHDMREAARLADYLVILARGRVLQEGTVGDIIAAPADDYVQMLVKEQL
;
A
#
# COMPACT_ATOMS: atom_id res chain seq x y z
N MET A 1 30.43 47.19 -15.18
CA MET A 1 30.55 45.89 -14.51
C MET A 1 29.13 45.43 -14.23
N THR A 2 28.61 44.60 -15.13
CA THR A 2 27.20 44.16 -15.12
C THR A 2 27.16 42.76 -14.51
N ALA A 3 26.52 42.61 -13.37
CA ALA A 3 26.35 41.34 -12.71
C ALA A 3 25.26 40.53 -13.42
N VAL A 4 25.64 39.39 -14.00
CA VAL A 4 24.72 38.40 -14.56
C VAL A 4 24.19 37.55 -13.43
N SER A 5 22.91 37.71 -13.13
CA SER A 5 22.16 36.86 -12.23
C SER A 5 21.96 35.51 -12.92
N GLN A 6 22.61 34.45 -12.41
CA GLN A 6 22.33 33.09 -12.80
C GLN A 6 21.13 32.61 -11.97
N SER A 7 19.96 32.55 -12.60
CA SER A 7 18.82 31.84 -12.10
C SER A 7 19.06 30.33 -12.32
N SER A 8 19.39 29.61 -11.26
CA SER A 8 19.40 28.14 -11.24
C SER A 8 17.97 27.61 -11.39
N GLY A 9 17.58 27.31 -12.62
CA GLY A 9 16.39 26.50 -12.89
C GLY A 9 16.62 25.12 -12.29
N GLN A 10 15.90 24.79 -11.23
CA GLN A 10 15.74 23.40 -10.82
C GLN A 10 14.92 22.72 -11.93
N GLU A 11 15.59 21.91 -12.76
CA GLU A 11 14.94 20.91 -13.60
C GLU A 11 14.16 19.99 -12.66
N GLN A 12 12.85 20.14 -12.61
CA GLN A 12 11.96 19.17 -11.97
C GLN A 12 12.15 17.85 -12.74
N ARG A 13 12.81 16.88 -12.11
CA ARG A 13 12.81 15.50 -12.60
C ARG A 13 11.36 15.10 -12.73
N PRO A 14 10.93 14.49 -13.86
CA PRO A 14 9.58 13.99 -13.99
C PRO A 14 9.31 13.06 -12.79
N GLU A 15 8.26 13.34 -12.02
CA GLU A 15 7.88 12.51 -10.88
C GLU A 15 7.76 11.06 -11.34
N GLU A 16 8.62 10.19 -10.80
CA GLU A 16 8.60 8.78 -11.16
C GLU A 16 7.28 8.18 -10.68
N VAL A 17 6.53 7.55 -11.58
CA VAL A 17 5.22 6.95 -11.30
C VAL A 17 5.41 5.50 -10.89
N CYS A 18 4.87 5.09 -9.73
CA CYS A 18 4.93 3.70 -9.29
C CYS A 18 3.77 2.86 -9.81
N VAL A 19 2.56 3.43 -9.93
CA VAL A 19 1.39 2.76 -10.51
C VAL A 19 0.64 3.74 -11.40
N GLU A 20 0.25 3.29 -12.59
CA GLU A 20 -0.56 4.06 -13.53
C GLU A 20 -1.76 3.23 -13.97
N PHE A 21 -2.94 3.83 -13.95
CA PHE A 21 -4.18 3.30 -14.52
C PHE A 21 -4.55 4.16 -15.71
N CYS A 22 -4.72 3.52 -16.88
CA CYS A 22 -5.07 4.17 -18.14
C CYS A 22 -6.43 3.67 -18.58
N ASP A 23 -7.48 4.47 -18.38
CA ASP A 23 -8.87 4.21 -18.77
C ASP A 23 -9.38 2.83 -18.35
N VAL A 24 -9.12 2.49 -17.07
CA VAL A 24 -9.36 1.14 -16.55
C VAL A 24 -10.82 0.94 -16.17
N GLU A 25 -11.41 -0.14 -16.71
CA GLU A 25 -12.74 -0.59 -16.37
C GLU A 25 -12.73 -2.00 -15.78
N LYS A 26 -13.65 -2.27 -14.83
CA LYS A 26 -13.86 -3.59 -14.25
C LYS A 26 -15.29 -3.84 -13.85
N SER A 27 -15.81 -5.02 -14.20
CA SER A 27 -17.13 -5.52 -13.81
C SER A 27 -17.02 -6.96 -13.27
N PHE A 28 -18.00 -7.41 -12.50
CA PHE A 28 -18.14 -8.79 -12.02
C PHE A 28 -19.50 -9.35 -12.42
N GLY A 29 -19.60 -9.97 -13.59
CA GLY A 29 -20.77 -10.77 -14.00
C GLY A 29 -22.08 -10.02 -14.18
N GLY A 30 -22.08 -8.69 -14.32
CA GLY A 30 -23.27 -7.86 -14.48
C GLY A 30 -23.01 -6.60 -15.32
N GLU A 31 -24.05 -5.83 -15.59
CA GLU A 31 -23.96 -4.56 -16.31
C GLU A 31 -23.30 -3.44 -15.49
N GLN A 32 -23.25 -3.61 -14.17
CA GLN A 32 -22.70 -2.59 -13.28
C GLN A 32 -21.18 -2.68 -13.21
N LYS A 33 -20.51 -1.61 -13.64
CA LYS A 33 -19.05 -1.46 -13.48
C LYS A 33 -18.70 -1.17 -12.02
N ILE A 34 -17.72 -1.90 -11.50
CA ILE A 34 -17.11 -1.67 -10.19
C ILE A 34 -16.03 -0.59 -10.27
N LEU A 35 -15.32 -0.54 -11.41
CA LEU A 35 -14.43 0.56 -11.78
C LEU A 35 -14.83 1.01 -13.17
N ASP A 36 -14.94 2.33 -13.37
CA ASP A 36 -15.49 2.93 -14.59
C ASP A 36 -14.59 4.10 -15.05
N GLY A 37 -13.71 3.80 -16.01
CA GLY A 37 -12.81 4.76 -16.63
C GLY A 37 -11.79 5.35 -15.66
N ILE A 38 -11.12 4.52 -14.85
CA ILE A 38 -10.11 4.97 -13.90
C ILE A 38 -8.86 5.44 -14.64
N ASN A 39 -8.52 6.70 -14.43
CA ASN A 39 -7.27 7.31 -14.86
C ASN A 39 -6.57 7.86 -13.62
N LEU A 40 -5.42 7.29 -13.24
CA LEU A 40 -4.65 7.65 -12.04
C LEU A 40 -3.15 7.49 -12.30
N ARG A 41 -2.36 8.39 -11.71
CA ARG A 41 -0.90 8.30 -11.73
C ARG A 41 -0.38 8.49 -10.31
N LEU A 42 0.06 7.40 -9.69
CA LEU A 42 0.50 7.39 -8.31
C LEU A 42 2.02 7.63 -8.23
N PRO A 43 2.46 8.66 -7.51
CA PRO A 43 3.88 9.03 -7.46
C PRO A 43 4.71 7.97 -6.72
N ALA A 44 5.93 7.72 -7.20
CA ALA A 44 6.86 6.79 -6.57
C ALA A 44 7.48 7.38 -5.30
N GLY A 45 7.92 6.52 -4.39
CA GLY A 45 8.54 6.92 -3.12
C GLY A 45 7.57 7.47 -2.08
N THR A 46 6.27 7.60 -2.42
CA THR A 46 5.23 8.14 -1.55
C THR A 46 4.31 7.04 -1.01
N THR A 47 3.49 7.38 -0.02
CA THR A 47 2.29 6.63 0.31
C THR A 47 1.08 7.30 -0.36
N THR A 48 0.44 6.61 -1.29
CA THR A 48 -0.87 7.01 -1.79
C THR A 48 -1.95 6.27 -1.02
N ALA A 49 -2.90 6.98 -0.42
CA ALA A 49 -4.09 6.37 0.16
C ALA A 49 -5.29 6.50 -0.78
N VAL A 50 -6.02 5.41 -0.96
CA VAL A 50 -7.33 5.40 -1.63
C VAL A 50 -8.40 5.25 -0.57
N VAL A 51 -9.24 6.29 -0.45
CA VAL A 51 -10.32 6.36 0.54
C VAL A 51 -11.68 6.36 -0.15
N GLY A 52 -12.66 5.77 0.47
CA GLY A 52 -14.04 5.72 -0.01
C GLY A 52 -14.87 4.70 0.77
N GLU A 53 -16.18 4.71 0.54
CA GLU A 53 -17.13 3.78 1.18
C GLU A 53 -16.86 2.31 0.84
N SER A 54 -17.43 1.41 1.63
CA SER A 54 -17.45 -0.01 1.28
C SER A 54 -18.13 -0.22 -0.09
N GLY A 55 -17.51 -1.06 -0.92
CA GLY A 55 -18.02 -1.30 -2.29
C GLY A 55 -17.64 -0.24 -3.33
N SER A 56 -16.88 0.81 -3.00
CA SER A 56 -16.45 1.82 -3.98
C SER A 56 -15.43 1.33 -5.03
N GLY A 57 -14.86 0.13 -4.85
CA GLY A 57 -13.89 -0.46 -5.79
C GLY A 57 -12.43 -0.47 -5.31
N LYS A 58 -12.13 -0.02 -4.08
CA LYS A 58 -10.76 0.11 -3.55
C LYS A 58 -9.96 -1.19 -3.58
N THR A 59 -10.50 -2.27 -3.04
CA THR A 59 -9.84 -3.60 -3.06
C THR A 59 -9.68 -4.12 -4.48
N THR A 60 -10.67 -3.86 -5.37
CA THR A 60 -10.57 -4.20 -6.79
C THR A 60 -9.39 -3.48 -7.44
N LEU A 61 -9.19 -2.20 -7.13
CA LEU A 61 -8.08 -1.40 -7.63
C LEU A 61 -6.72 -2.01 -7.18
N LEU A 62 -6.58 -2.39 -5.90
CA LEU A 62 -5.42 -3.12 -5.40
C LEU A 62 -5.19 -4.46 -6.11
N GLN A 63 -6.26 -5.22 -6.34
CA GLN A 63 -6.20 -6.54 -6.98
C GLN A 63 -5.82 -6.46 -8.46
N LEU A 64 -6.11 -5.36 -9.14
CA LEU A 64 -5.61 -5.08 -10.49
C LEU A 64 -4.10 -4.84 -10.47
N VAL A 65 -3.59 -4.03 -9.53
CA VAL A 65 -2.14 -3.78 -9.40
C VAL A 65 -1.36 -5.06 -9.07
N ASN A 66 -1.92 -5.92 -8.22
CA ASN A 66 -1.33 -7.22 -7.86
C ASN A 66 -1.55 -8.31 -8.93
N ALA A 67 -2.21 -7.98 -10.04
CA ALA A 67 -2.56 -8.93 -11.09
C ALA A 67 -3.39 -10.15 -10.62
N VAL A 68 -4.09 -10.04 -9.48
CA VAL A 68 -5.10 -11.03 -9.06
C VAL A 68 -6.32 -10.93 -9.96
N LEU A 69 -6.68 -9.71 -10.32
CA LEU A 69 -7.68 -9.41 -11.34
C LEU A 69 -7.02 -8.82 -12.59
N ARG A 70 -7.71 -8.91 -13.71
CA ARG A 70 -7.38 -8.20 -14.95
C ARG A 70 -8.45 -7.17 -15.23
N PRO A 71 -8.12 -6.00 -15.79
CA PRO A 71 -9.12 -5.05 -16.25
C PRO A 71 -9.91 -5.66 -17.43
N ASP A 72 -11.16 -5.21 -17.59
CA ASP A 72 -11.99 -5.57 -18.75
C ASP A 72 -11.71 -4.63 -19.92
N ALA A 73 -11.30 -3.38 -19.63
CA ALA A 73 -10.78 -2.41 -20.59
C ALA A 73 -9.67 -1.57 -19.94
N GLY A 74 -8.87 -0.91 -20.76
CA GLY A 74 -7.74 -0.11 -20.30
C GLY A 74 -6.51 -0.92 -19.90
N GLU A 75 -5.55 -0.26 -19.26
CA GLU A 75 -4.28 -0.87 -18.88
C GLU A 75 -3.82 -0.40 -17.50
N VAL A 76 -3.17 -1.30 -16.75
CA VAL A 76 -2.45 -0.97 -15.50
C VAL A 76 -0.96 -1.18 -15.72
N ARG A 77 -0.16 -0.19 -15.32
CA ARG A 77 1.31 -0.23 -15.37
C ARG A 77 1.89 -0.09 -13.98
N VAL A 78 2.98 -0.81 -13.72
CA VAL A 78 3.74 -0.75 -12.46
C VAL A 78 5.18 -0.39 -12.78
N PHE A 79 5.65 0.75 -12.26
CA PHE A 79 6.95 1.36 -12.61
C PHE A 79 7.15 1.49 -14.13
N GLY A 80 6.12 1.99 -14.82
CA GLY A 80 6.12 2.20 -16.27
C GLY A 80 6.01 0.93 -17.12
N GLN A 81 5.99 -0.26 -16.52
CA GLN A 81 5.87 -1.54 -17.22
C GLN A 81 4.43 -2.06 -17.15
N PRO A 82 3.86 -2.54 -18.26
CA PRO A 82 2.58 -3.21 -18.23
C PRO A 82 2.67 -4.48 -17.36
N ILE A 83 1.56 -4.85 -16.73
CA ILE A 83 1.50 -6.09 -15.95
C ILE A 83 1.72 -7.28 -16.89
N PRO A 84 2.70 -8.18 -16.61
CA PRO A 84 3.03 -9.28 -17.49
C PRO A 84 1.85 -10.25 -17.63
N GLN A 85 1.74 -10.88 -18.79
CA GLN A 85 0.76 -11.94 -19.01
C GLN A 85 1.25 -13.28 -18.48
N ASP A 86 2.54 -13.51 -18.64
CA ASP A 86 3.27 -14.67 -18.14
C ASP A 86 4.06 -14.29 -16.90
N ASP A 87 4.60 -15.27 -16.18
CA ASP A 87 5.42 -15.10 -14.98
C ASP A 87 4.87 -14.12 -13.90
N LEU A 88 3.58 -14.23 -13.63
CA LEU A 88 2.92 -13.49 -12.55
C LEU A 88 3.52 -13.78 -11.17
N VAL A 89 4.21 -14.93 -11.01
CA VAL A 89 4.85 -15.30 -9.75
C VAL A 89 6.03 -14.38 -9.46
N SER A 90 6.91 -14.17 -10.42
CA SER A 90 8.05 -13.23 -10.27
C SER A 90 7.57 -11.80 -10.12
N PHE A 91 6.56 -11.39 -10.87
CA PHE A 91 5.95 -10.08 -10.74
C PHE A 91 5.44 -9.83 -9.32
N ARG A 92 4.61 -10.74 -8.78
CA ARG A 92 4.06 -10.62 -7.42
C ARG A 92 5.10 -10.68 -6.32
N ARG A 93 6.23 -11.36 -6.54
CA ARG A 93 7.36 -11.37 -5.58
C ARG A 93 8.03 -10.00 -5.44
N GLY A 94 7.93 -9.15 -6.45
CA GLY A 94 8.39 -7.76 -6.40
C GLY A 94 7.46 -6.80 -5.65
N ILE A 95 6.27 -7.28 -5.24
CA ILE A 95 5.23 -6.51 -4.58
C ILE A 95 5.01 -7.09 -3.18
N GLY A 96 5.14 -6.26 -2.15
CA GLY A 96 4.73 -6.62 -0.80
C GLY A 96 3.22 -6.46 -0.65
N TYR A 97 2.54 -7.41 -0.03
CA TYR A 97 1.09 -7.33 0.15
C TYR A 97 0.69 -7.64 1.59
N ALA A 98 0.08 -6.67 2.24
CA ALA A 98 -0.56 -6.82 3.54
C ALA A 98 -2.08 -6.78 3.37
N VAL A 99 -2.73 -7.87 3.69
CA VAL A 99 -4.19 -8.04 3.60
C VAL A 99 -4.86 -7.67 4.92
N GLN A 100 -6.13 -7.40 4.87
CA GLN A 100 -6.98 -7.17 6.03
C GLN A 100 -6.84 -8.31 7.06
N GLY A 101 -6.69 -7.96 8.36
CA GLY A 101 -6.58 -8.93 9.44
C GLY A 101 -5.24 -9.70 9.48
N ALA A 102 -4.13 -9.09 9.02
CA ALA A 102 -2.77 -9.63 8.93
C ALA A 102 -2.62 -10.86 8.01
N GLY A 103 -3.66 -11.64 7.76
CA GLY A 103 -3.69 -12.78 6.84
C GLY A 103 -2.59 -13.82 7.08
N LEU A 104 -2.20 -14.03 8.32
CA LEU A 104 -1.18 -15.02 8.68
C LEU A 104 -1.72 -16.45 8.57
N PHE A 105 -0.88 -17.37 8.14
CA PHE A 105 -1.21 -18.79 8.11
C PHE A 105 -1.23 -19.35 9.54
N PRO A 106 -2.38 -19.81 10.06
CA PRO A 106 -2.52 -20.18 11.48
C PRO A 106 -1.73 -21.42 11.87
N HIS A 107 -1.36 -22.25 10.92
CA HIS A 107 -0.58 -23.49 11.10
C HIS A 107 0.92 -23.31 10.96
N LEU A 108 1.38 -22.11 10.65
CA LEU A 108 2.79 -21.74 10.60
C LEU A 108 3.15 -20.87 11.81
N SER A 109 4.36 -20.99 12.32
CA SER A 109 4.89 -20.06 13.32
C SER A 109 5.00 -18.63 12.71
N ASN A 110 5.18 -17.61 13.55
CA ASN A 110 5.32 -16.24 13.07
C ASN A 110 6.58 -16.08 12.21
N ARG A 111 7.68 -16.73 12.56
CA ARG A 111 8.90 -16.79 11.72
C ARG A 111 8.61 -17.42 10.37
N GLU A 112 7.99 -18.59 10.35
CA GLU A 112 7.63 -19.28 9.11
C GLU A 112 6.72 -18.47 8.22
N ASN A 113 5.75 -17.74 8.79
CA ASN A 113 4.90 -16.80 8.06
C ASN A 113 5.70 -15.71 7.35
N VAL A 114 6.66 -15.09 8.03
CA VAL A 114 7.49 -14.01 7.47
C VAL A 114 8.46 -14.56 6.42
N GLU A 115 9.13 -15.67 6.70
CA GLU A 115 10.15 -16.24 5.83
C GLU A 115 9.62 -16.99 4.61
N LEU A 116 8.32 -17.31 4.57
CA LEU A 116 7.71 -18.19 3.56
C LEU A 116 8.09 -17.80 2.13
N LEU A 117 7.88 -16.54 1.77
CA LEU A 117 8.14 -16.06 0.41
C LEU A 117 9.64 -16.07 0.08
N ALA A 118 10.49 -15.75 1.04
CA ALA A 118 11.94 -15.78 0.85
C ALA A 118 12.46 -17.23 0.69
N LYS A 119 11.87 -18.17 1.42
CA LYS A 119 12.13 -19.61 1.24
C LYS A 119 11.74 -20.08 -0.16
N LEU A 120 10.54 -19.71 -0.63
CA LEU A 120 10.06 -20.02 -1.98
C LEU A 120 10.86 -19.30 -3.09
N ALA A 121 11.46 -18.15 -2.77
CA ALA A 121 12.36 -17.43 -3.67
C ALA A 121 13.81 -17.99 -3.66
N GLY A 122 14.09 -19.06 -2.90
CA GLY A 122 15.39 -19.72 -2.87
C GLY A 122 16.45 -18.99 -2.04
N TRP A 123 16.08 -18.09 -1.13
CA TRP A 123 17.05 -17.43 -0.26
C TRP A 123 17.70 -18.42 0.71
N SER A 124 19.01 -18.28 0.94
CA SER A 124 19.73 -19.09 1.92
C SER A 124 19.15 -18.89 3.33
N ALA A 125 19.33 -19.88 4.21
CA ALA A 125 18.86 -19.79 5.59
C ALA A 125 19.47 -18.57 6.32
N SER A 126 20.77 -18.33 6.14
CA SER A 126 21.47 -17.19 6.75
C SER A 126 20.93 -15.83 6.27
N ARG A 127 20.59 -15.70 4.98
CA ARG A 127 20.00 -14.47 4.44
C ARG A 127 18.59 -14.25 5.01
N ARG A 128 17.77 -15.29 5.10
CA ARG A 128 16.42 -15.22 5.68
C ARG A 128 16.47 -14.79 7.14
N GLU A 129 17.33 -15.46 7.93
CA GLU A 129 17.55 -15.16 9.34
C GLU A 129 17.93 -13.69 9.56
N ALA A 130 18.99 -13.23 8.87
CA ALA A 130 19.47 -11.86 9.00
C ALA A 130 18.36 -10.84 8.65
N ARG A 131 17.60 -11.08 7.58
CA ARG A 131 16.51 -10.19 7.18
C ARG A 131 15.34 -10.26 8.15
N TYR A 132 14.99 -11.42 8.65
CA TYR A 132 13.95 -11.63 9.65
C TYR A 132 14.24 -10.84 10.94
N LEU A 133 15.42 -10.99 11.51
CA LEU A 133 15.83 -10.27 12.71
C LEU A 133 15.85 -8.75 12.50
N GLN A 134 16.33 -8.29 11.34
CA GLN A 134 16.25 -6.89 10.96
C GLN A 134 14.81 -6.36 10.98
N LEU A 135 13.86 -7.10 10.38
CA LEU A 135 12.45 -6.71 10.33
C LEU A 135 11.80 -6.72 11.70
N LEU A 136 12.09 -7.72 12.55
CA LEU A 136 11.60 -7.75 13.93
C LEU A 136 12.03 -6.50 14.69
N ALA A 137 13.33 -6.17 14.64
CA ALA A 137 13.88 -4.99 15.29
C ALA A 137 13.22 -3.70 14.77
N MET A 138 13.06 -3.57 13.45
CA MET A 138 12.41 -2.41 12.82
C MET A 138 10.94 -2.27 13.21
N MET A 139 10.22 -3.39 13.41
CA MET A 139 8.80 -3.42 13.79
C MET A 139 8.59 -3.42 15.31
N GLY A 140 9.66 -3.32 16.11
CA GLY A 140 9.58 -3.34 17.57
C GLY A 140 8.94 -4.62 18.11
N LEU A 141 9.33 -5.77 17.55
CA LEU A 141 8.91 -7.09 18.00
C LEU A 141 10.08 -7.81 18.68
N ASP A 142 9.81 -8.43 19.82
CA ASP A 142 10.77 -9.28 20.51
C ASP A 142 10.93 -10.62 19.79
N GLU A 143 12.13 -11.23 19.87
CA GLU A 143 12.40 -12.53 19.23
C GLU A 143 11.52 -13.66 19.78
N GLU A 144 10.99 -13.52 20.99
CA GLU A 144 10.09 -14.49 21.61
C GLU A 144 8.82 -14.76 20.81
N VAL A 145 8.41 -13.80 19.92
CA VAL A 145 7.25 -14.02 19.05
C VAL A 145 7.52 -15.02 17.94
N SER A 146 8.80 -15.32 17.62
CA SER A 146 9.22 -16.06 16.43
C SER A 146 8.63 -17.45 16.34
N ASP A 147 8.74 -18.22 17.40
CA ASP A 147 8.29 -19.62 17.46
C ASP A 147 6.83 -19.76 17.88
N ARG A 148 6.19 -18.64 18.22
CA ARG A 148 4.77 -18.62 18.56
C ARG A 148 3.91 -18.65 17.30
N TYR A 149 2.69 -19.15 17.46
CA TYR A 149 1.67 -19.17 16.40
C TYR A 149 0.83 -17.89 16.42
N PRO A 150 0.25 -17.46 15.28
CA PRO A 150 -0.54 -16.23 15.20
C PRO A 150 -1.61 -16.11 16.30
N HIS A 151 -2.34 -17.17 16.59
CA HIS A 151 -3.42 -17.18 17.58
C HIS A 151 -2.95 -17.01 19.03
N THR A 152 -1.65 -17.06 19.30
CA THR A 152 -1.05 -16.93 20.66
C THR A 152 -0.43 -15.55 20.92
N ILE A 153 -0.52 -14.63 19.98
CA ILE A 153 0.00 -13.27 20.08
C ILE A 153 -1.12 -12.23 19.92
N SER A 154 -0.89 -10.99 20.37
CA SER A 154 -1.90 -9.93 20.27
C SER A 154 -2.20 -9.55 18.83
N GLY A 155 -3.37 -8.95 18.56
CA GLY A 155 -3.74 -8.45 17.23
C GLY A 155 -2.73 -7.46 16.66
N GLY A 156 -2.21 -6.56 17.50
CA GLY A 156 -1.15 -5.62 17.10
C GLY A 156 0.17 -6.30 16.75
N GLN A 157 0.54 -7.37 17.47
CA GLN A 157 1.70 -8.20 17.11
C GLN A 157 1.46 -8.96 15.81
N GLN A 158 0.27 -9.54 15.61
CA GLN A 158 -0.08 -10.21 14.35
C GLN A 158 0.05 -9.24 13.16
N GLN A 159 -0.43 -8.02 13.33
CA GLN A 159 -0.35 -6.99 12.29
C GLN A 159 1.09 -6.65 11.93
N ARG A 160 1.96 -6.44 12.95
CA ARG A 160 3.40 -6.19 12.72
C ARG A 160 4.10 -7.38 12.07
N VAL A 161 3.77 -8.62 12.42
CA VAL A 161 4.25 -9.84 11.76
C VAL A 161 3.79 -9.88 10.29
N GLY A 162 2.54 -9.51 10.01
CA GLY A 162 2.02 -9.39 8.65
C GLY A 162 2.77 -8.35 7.81
N LEU A 163 3.11 -7.21 8.42
CA LEU A 163 3.97 -6.19 7.79
C LEU A 163 5.40 -6.71 7.57
N CYS A 164 6.02 -7.39 8.54
CA CYS A 164 7.33 -8.05 8.33
C CYS A 164 7.30 -8.98 7.12
N ARG A 165 6.24 -9.78 6.95
CA ARG A 165 6.06 -10.65 5.78
C ARG A 165 5.98 -9.85 4.47
N ALA A 166 5.26 -8.74 4.46
CA ALA A 166 5.14 -7.88 3.28
C ALA A 166 6.47 -7.24 2.88
N PHE A 167 7.31 -6.87 3.86
CA PHE A 167 8.64 -6.29 3.64
C PHE A 167 9.75 -7.32 3.38
N MET A 168 9.50 -8.61 3.58
CA MET A 168 10.57 -9.65 3.60
C MET A 168 11.41 -9.68 2.34
N LEU A 169 10.80 -9.58 1.16
CA LEU A 169 11.49 -9.63 -0.13
C LEU A 169 12.06 -8.28 -0.58
N GLN A 170 12.06 -7.25 0.26
CA GLN A 170 12.50 -5.90 -0.09
C GLN A 170 11.77 -5.35 -1.34
N PRO A 171 10.43 -5.31 -1.32
CA PRO A 171 9.65 -4.89 -2.47
C PRO A 171 9.86 -3.41 -2.77
N ARG A 172 9.68 -3.00 -4.04
CA ARG A 172 9.63 -1.59 -4.44
C ARG A 172 8.25 -0.96 -4.23
N LEU A 173 7.21 -1.78 -4.14
CA LEU A 173 5.81 -1.38 -3.95
C LEU A 173 5.17 -2.21 -2.85
N LEU A 174 4.49 -1.55 -1.92
CA LEU A 174 3.62 -2.18 -0.93
C LEU A 174 2.16 -1.92 -1.28
N LEU A 175 1.36 -2.97 -1.24
CA LEU A 175 -0.09 -2.91 -1.32
C LEU A 175 -0.66 -3.23 0.06
N LEU A 176 -1.51 -2.37 0.58
CA LEU A 176 -2.03 -2.42 1.94
C LEU A 176 -3.55 -2.33 1.89
N ASP A 177 -4.23 -3.45 2.14
CA ASP A 177 -5.70 -3.53 2.10
C ASP A 177 -6.26 -3.51 3.52
N GLU A 178 -6.75 -2.36 3.97
CA GLU A 178 -7.23 -2.10 5.34
C GLU A 178 -6.32 -2.67 6.44
N PRO A 179 -4.99 -2.42 6.37
CA PRO A 179 -4.01 -3.18 7.14
C PRO A 179 -4.12 -2.98 8.65
N PHE A 180 -4.81 -1.95 9.12
CA PHE A 180 -4.88 -1.62 10.54
C PHE A 180 -6.30 -1.70 11.12
N SER A 181 -7.28 -2.17 10.33
CA SER A 181 -8.70 -2.21 10.74
C SER A 181 -8.97 -3.10 11.97
N ALA A 182 -8.21 -4.19 12.14
CA ALA A 182 -8.34 -5.14 13.25
C ALA A 182 -7.56 -4.77 14.52
N VAL A 183 -6.92 -3.58 14.56
CA VAL A 183 -6.10 -3.13 15.69
C VAL A 183 -6.84 -2.08 16.49
N ASP A 184 -6.76 -2.16 17.82
CA ASP A 184 -7.35 -1.14 18.70
C ASP A 184 -6.72 0.25 18.47
N PRO A 185 -7.46 1.36 18.71
CA PRO A 185 -7.02 2.71 18.36
C PRO A 185 -5.72 3.15 19.03
N ILE A 186 -5.43 2.69 20.25
CA ILE A 186 -4.23 3.09 20.99
C ILE A 186 -3.00 2.40 20.40
N THR A 187 -3.07 1.09 20.23
CA THR A 187 -1.99 0.28 19.64
C THR A 187 -1.72 0.71 18.19
N ARG A 188 -2.75 1.09 17.45
CA ARG A 188 -2.68 1.53 16.06
C ARG A 188 -1.74 2.72 15.88
N ILE A 189 -1.75 3.70 16.78
CA ILE A 189 -0.87 4.88 16.71
C ILE A 189 0.60 4.50 16.67
N GLY A 190 1.00 3.56 17.55
CA GLY A 190 2.40 3.08 17.58
C GLY A 190 2.77 2.31 16.31
N ILE A 191 1.83 1.55 15.73
CA ILE A 191 2.06 0.82 14.48
C ILE A 191 2.22 1.78 13.31
N TYR A 192 1.44 2.86 13.22
CA TYR A 192 1.58 3.88 12.18
C TYR A 192 2.96 4.51 12.18
N GLN A 193 3.45 4.90 13.37
CA GLN A 193 4.79 5.48 13.50
C GLN A 193 5.85 4.49 13.02
N THR A 194 5.83 3.28 13.55
CA THR A 194 6.75 2.20 13.16
C THR A 194 6.71 1.92 11.65
N PHE A 195 5.51 1.83 11.07
CA PHE A 195 5.33 1.61 9.63
C PHE A 195 5.96 2.74 8.80
N SER A 196 5.71 4.01 9.18
CA SER A 196 6.26 5.17 8.47
C SER A 196 7.80 5.19 8.52
N GLU A 197 8.39 4.87 9.67
CA GLU A 197 9.85 4.77 9.84
C GLU A 197 10.45 3.66 8.96
N VAL A 198 9.82 2.47 8.97
CA VAL A 198 10.27 1.32 8.15
C VAL A 198 10.13 1.64 6.67
N LYS A 199 8.99 2.20 6.23
CA LYS A 199 8.74 2.61 4.85
C LYS A 199 9.80 3.60 4.36
N ALA A 200 10.09 4.62 5.15
CA ALA A 200 11.09 5.62 4.82
C ALA A 200 12.50 5.02 4.71
N ARG A 201 12.86 4.12 5.64
CA ARG A 201 14.15 3.43 5.64
C ARG A 201 14.33 2.49 4.45
N GLU A 202 13.28 1.81 4.04
CA GLU A 202 13.28 0.87 2.91
C GLU A 202 13.12 1.58 1.54
N GLY A 203 12.74 2.86 1.53
CA GLY A 203 12.55 3.64 0.30
C GLY A 203 11.41 3.12 -0.60
N VAL A 204 10.36 2.61 -0.01
CA VAL A 204 9.29 1.87 -0.68
C VAL A 204 8.12 2.79 -1.03
N SER A 205 7.54 2.64 -2.23
CA SER A 205 6.24 3.21 -2.59
C SER A 205 5.11 2.40 -1.96
N SER A 206 4.02 3.04 -1.52
CA SER A 206 2.91 2.33 -0.88
C SER A 206 1.56 2.76 -1.45
N LEU A 207 0.69 1.80 -1.73
CA LEU A 207 -0.72 2.01 -2.03
C LEU A 207 -1.55 1.44 -0.88
N LEU A 208 -2.14 2.35 -0.09
CA LEU A 208 -2.97 2.05 1.07
C LEU A 208 -4.44 2.19 0.70
N VAL A 209 -5.22 1.17 0.94
CA VAL A 209 -6.69 1.23 0.85
C VAL A 209 -7.26 1.24 2.25
N THR A 210 -8.10 2.22 2.54
CA THR A 210 -8.78 2.35 3.83
C THR A 210 -10.13 3.03 3.68
N HIS A 211 -11.01 2.85 4.66
CA HIS A 211 -12.24 3.64 4.81
C HIS A 211 -12.10 4.74 5.88
N ASP A 212 -10.96 4.80 6.58
CA ASP A 212 -10.69 5.76 7.65
C ASP A 212 -9.85 6.93 7.11
N MET A 213 -10.47 8.10 7.00
CA MET A 213 -9.80 9.33 6.52
C MET A 213 -8.68 9.79 7.46
N ARG A 214 -8.79 9.52 8.79
CA ARG A 214 -7.73 9.85 9.76
C ARG A 214 -6.47 9.01 9.51
N GLU A 215 -6.67 7.73 9.19
CA GLU A 215 -5.57 6.85 8.79
C GLU A 215 -4.89 7.36 7.54
N ALA A 216 -5.68 7.68 6.51
CA ALA A 216 -5.18 8.23 5.26
C ALA A 216 -4.42 9.53 5.48
N ALA A 217 -5.00 10.50 6.20
CA ALA A 217 -4.38 11.78 6.48
C ALA A 217 -3.06 11.67 7.27
N ARG A 218 -2.93 10.63 8.10
CA ARG A 218 -1.73 10.42 8.91
C ARG A 218 -0.59 9.72 8.17
N LEU A 219 -0.92 8.82 7.24
CA LEU A 219 0.07 7.94 6.60
C LEU A 219 0.39 8.33 5.16
N ALA A 220 -0.54 9.02 4.48
CA ALA A 220 -0.40 9.30 3.06
C ALA A 220 0.25 10.64 2.78
N ASP A 221 1.03 10.66 1.71
CA ASP A 221 1.55 11.87 1.07
C ASP A 221 0.56 12.34 -0.01
N TYR A 222 -0.10 11.38 -0.68
CA TYR A 222 -1.05 11.58 -1.76
C TYR A 222 -2.36 10.84 -1.48
N LEU A 223 -3.48 11.45 -1.79
CA LEU A 223 -4.81 10.95 -1.48
C LEU A 223 -5.65 10.84 -2.75
N VAL A 224 -6.41 9.76 -2.85
CA VAL A 224 -7.39 9.50 -3.90
C VAL A 224 -8.72 9.20 -3.25
N ILE A 225 -9.75 9.98 -3.56
CA ILE A 225 -11.12 9.74 -3.12
C ILE A 225 -11.86 8.97 -4.20
N LEU A 226 -12.27 7.74 -3.87
CA LEU A 226 -12.95 6.82 -4.78
C LEU A 226 -14.41 6.63 -4.35
N ALA A 227 -15.35 6.92 -5.22
CA ALA A 227 -16.76 6.65 -4.98
C ALA A 227 -17.43 6.08 -6.23
N ARG A 228 -18.26 5.06 -6.04
CA ARG A 228 -19.04 4.41 -7.10
C ARG A 228 -18.20 4.03 -8.33
N GLY A 229 -16.99 3.53 -8.10
CA GLY A 229 -16.08 3.11 -9.15
C GLY A 229 -15.40 4.24 -9.92
N ARG A 230 -15.48 5.48 -9.48
CA ARG A 230 -14.86 6.66 -10.10
C ARG A 230 -14.00 7.44 -9.13
N VAL A 231 -12.94 8.06 -9.63
CA VAL A 231 -12.14 9.02 -8.87
C VAL A 231 -12.89 10.33 -8.80
N LEU A 232 -13.21 10.79 -7.60
CA LEU A 232 -13.85 12.10 -7.38
C LEU A 232 -12.82 13.21 -7.24
N GLN A 233 -11.74 12.93 -6.51
CA GLN A 233 -10.65 13.87 -6.30
C GLN A 233 -9.35 13.14 -6.00
N GLU A 234 -8.24 13.70 -6.45
CA GLU A 234 -6.89 13.28 -6.11
C GLU A 234 -5.98 14.48 -5.88
N GLY A 235 -4.94 14.31 -5.07
CA GLY A 235 -3.98 15.37 -4.76
C GLY A 235 -3.22 15.10 -3.47
N THR A 236 -2.46 16.09 -2.99
CA THR A 236 -1.87 15.98 -1.65
C THR A 236 -2.97 16.00 -0.59
N VAL A 237 -2.69 15.41 0.57
CA VAL A 237 -3.65 15.43 1.70
C VAL A 237 -4.05 16.86 2.06
N GLY A 238 -3.08 17.80 2.04
CA GLY A 238 -3.33 19.21 2.34
C GLY A 238 -4.27 19.89 1.33
N ASP A 239 -4.09 19.60 0.04
CA ASP A 239 -4.92 20.20 -1.02
C ASP A 239 -6.38 19.74 -0.91
N ILE A 240 -6.60 18.43 -0.65
CA ILE A 240 -7.95 17.87 -0.51
C ILE A 240 -8.66 18.42 0.72
N ILE A 241 -7.94 18.58 1.84
CA ILE A 241 -8.51 19.19 3.05
C ILE A 241 -8.86 20.67 2.83
N ALA A 242 -7.99 21.41 2.14
CA ALA A 242 -8.18 22.84 1.91
C ALA A 242 -9.28 23.16 0.88
N ALA A 243 -9.43 22.31 -0.14
CA ALA A 243 -10.37 22.52 -1.25
C ALA A 243 -11.07 21.23 -1.68
N PRO A 244 -12.04 20.72 -0.88
CA PRO A 244 -12.86 19.57 -1.27
C PRO A 244 -13.63 19.83 -2.56
N ALA A 245 -13.59 18.87 -3.51
CA ALA A 245 -14.16 19.05 -4.86
C ALA A 245 -15.69 19.02 -4.88
N ASP A 246 -16.33 18.32 -3.95
CA ASP A 246 -17.79 18.20 -3.84
C ASP A 246 -18.25 17.99 -2.39
N ASP A 247 -19.56 17.93 -2.21
CA ASP A 247 -20.19 17.75 -0.89
C ASP A 247 -19.81 16.44 -0.21
N TYR A 248 -19.59 15.36 -0.98
CA TYR A 248 -19.18 14.06 -0.45
C TYR A 248 -17.75 14.12 0.10
N VAL A 249 -16.82 14.68 -0.65
CA VAL A 249 -15.44 14.88 -0.18
C VAL A 249 -15.42 15.81 1.03
N GLN A 250 -16.21 16.89 1.01
CA GLN A 250 -16.34 17.81 2.14
C GLN A 250 -16.88 17.10 3.40
N MET A 251 -17.86 16.22 3.25
CA MET A 251 -18.41 15.41 4.35
C MET A 251 -17.31 14.49 4.94
N LEU A 252 -16.58 13.74 4.09
CA LEU A 252 -15.49 12.88 4.53
C LEU A 252 -14.43 13.64 5.33
N VAL A 253 -14.04 14.83 4.86
CA VAL A 253 -13.06 15.68 5.55
C VAL A 253 -13.61 16.18 6.89
N LYS A 254 -14.84 16.70 6.93
CA LYS A 254 -15.41 17.31 8.14
C LYS A 254 -15.78 16.31 9.24
N GLU A 255 -16.26 15.12 8.87
CA GLU A 255 -16.76 14.15 9.85
C GLU A 255 -15.67 13.24 10.37
N GLN A 256 -14.57 13.06 9.63
CA GLN A 256 -13.52 12.13 9.98
C GLN A 256 -12.18 12.78 10.37
N LEU A 257 -11.96 14.07 10.13
CA LEU A 257 -10.77 14.83 10.54
C LEU A 257 -11.11 15.89 11.57
#